data_0bb61520622915ae45abf41c239e96ec
#
_entry.id   0bb61520622915ae45abf41c239e96ec
#
_cell.length_a   1.000
_cell.length_b   1.000
_cell.length_c   1.000
_cell.angle_alpha   90.00
_cell.angle_beta   90.00
_cell.angle_gamma   90.00
#
_symmetry.space_group_name_H-M   'P 1'
#
loop_
_entity.id
_entity.type
_entity.pdbx_description
1 polymer ?
#
loop_
_entity_poly.entity_id
_entity_poly.type
_entity_poly.pdbx_seq_one_letter_code
_entity_poly.pdbx_strand_id
1 'polypeptide(L)'
;MPKYDFHALMEPLEFQRFAIDVIDVREKTNFEVFSEAKDLGIDAYKITKNGITIVVQAKRVKDFKSLFSILKTDELPKIKKLNIDRYILITSSTISKNQKSKILELLDPYVINSEDIIAKDDLNKYLTKEKYKEIELNYPSLWFNSANTFLKEMTDIVNHSIYEETIDELEKIKQSMKNYVIPENFSKIINSLNNSRVLLIT
;
A
#
# COMPACT_ATOMS: atom_id res chain seq x y z
N MET A 1 -6.94 9.28 10.66
CA MET A 1 -6.02 8.29 10.10
C MET A 1 -6.82 7.06 9.69
N PRO A 2 -6.70 6.56 8.46
CA PRO A 2 -7.42 5.37 8.06
C PRO A 2 -6.98 4.19 8.92
N LYS A 3 -7.93 3.44 9.45
CA LYS A 3 -7.68 2.15 10.09
C LYS A 3 -8.02 1.07 9.07
N TYR A 4 -7.00 0.48 8.48
CA TYR A 4 -7.17 -0.62 7.54
C TYR A 4 -7.58 -1.90 8.23
N ASP A 5 -8.55 -2.59 7.64
CA ASP A 5 -8.90 -3.96 7.99
C ASP A 5 -8.25 -4.93 7.00
N PHE A 6 -7.00 -5.27 7.27
CA PHE A 6 -6.20 -6.12 6.37
C PHE A 6 -6.85 -7.47 6.08
N HIS A 7 -7.64 -8.02 7.02
CA HIS A 7 -8.37 -9.25 6.79
C HIS A 7 -9.49 -9.09 5.76
N ALA A 8 -10.18 -7.95 5.77
CA ALA A 8 -11.28 -7.68 4.83
C ALA A 8 -10.77 -7.19 3.47
N LEU A 9 -9.64 -6.47 3.45
CA LEU A 9 -9.15 -5.76 2.27
C LEU A 9 -8.20 -6.58 1.39
N MET A 10 -7.40 -7.47 1.98
CA MET A 10 -6.35 -8.19 1.26
C MET A 10 -6.65 -9.68 1.16
N GLU A 11 -6.29 -10.29 0.05
CA GLU A 11 -6.25 -11.75 -0.08
C GLU A 11 -5.06 -12.35 0.69
N PRO A 12 -5.06 -13.66 1.04
CA PRO A 12 -4.02 -14.26 1.88
C PRO A 12 -2.60 -14.04 1.36
N LEU A 13 -2.37 -14.27 0.08
CA LEU A 13 -1.06 -14.12 -0.56
C LEU A 13 -0.62 -12.64 -0.64
N GLU A 14 -1.57 -11.74 -0.86
CA GLU A 14 -1.30 -10.30 -0.85
C GLU A 14 -0.92 -9.83 0.55
N PHE A 15 -1.64 -10.27 1.59
CA PHE A 15 -1.29 -9.96 2.98
C PHE A 15 0.09 -10.48 3.37
N GLN A 16 0.46 -11.67 2.89
CA GLN A 16 1.79 -12.24 3.11
C GLN A 16 2.89 -11.35 2.52
N ARG A 17 2.75 -10.94 1.26
CA ARG A 17 3.72 -10.05 0.58
C ARG A 17 3.80 -8.70 1.29
N PHE A 18 2.67 -8.10 1.58
CA PHE A 18 2.58 -6.85 2.35
C PHE A 18 3.31 -6.94 3.70
N ALA A 19 3.09 -8.03 4.44
CA ALA A 19 3.72 -8.26 5.73
C ALA A 19 5.25 -8.34 5.62
N ILE A 20 5.77 -9.00 4.57
CA ILE A 20 7.20 -9.11 4.31
C ILE A 20 7.79 -7.73 3.98
N ASP A 21 7.17 -6.95 3.08
CA ASP A 21 7.63 -5.60 2.75
C ASP A 21 7.68 -4.68 3.99
N VAL A 22 6.68 -4.79 4.87
CA VAL A 22 6.66 -4.05 6.15
C VAL A 22 7.85 -4.45 7.04
N ILE A 23 8.18 -5.73 7.09
CA ILE A 23 9.33 -6.23 7.88
C ILE A 23 10.65 -5.82 7.26
N ASP A 24 10.79 -5.85 5.96
CA ASP A 24 12.00 -5.40 5.26
C ASP A 24 12.33 -3.95 5.61
N VAL A 25 11.34 -3.06 5.60
CA VAL A 25 11.50 -1.67 6.02
C VAL A 25 11.75 -1.54 7.52
N ARG A 26 11.12 -2.37 8.36
CA ARG A 26 11.31 -2.34 9.81
C ARG A 26 12.72 -2.75 10.20
N GLU A 27 13.16 -3.90 9.70
CA GLU A 27 14.46 -4.52 10.02
C GLU A 27 15.61 -3.91 9.16
N LYS A 28 15.28 -3.04 8.20
CA LYS A 28 16.24 -2.42 7.25
C LYS A 28 17.05 -3.47 6.49
N THR A 29 16.37 -4.49 6.01
CA THR A 29 16.99 -5.63 5.34
C THR A 29 15.98 -6.30 4.43
N ASN A 30 16.43 -7.11 3.47
CA ASN A 30 15.57 -7.90 2.61
C ASN A 30 15.55 -9.34 3.11
N PHE A 31 14.37 -9.89 3.28
CA PHE A 31 14.15 -11.30 3.58
C PHE A 31 14.00 -12.10 2.28
N GLU A 32 14.45 -13.34 2.30
CA GLU A 32 14.21 -14.27 1.21
C GLU A 32 12.78 -14.82 1.32
N VAL A 33 12.01 -14.70 0.23
CA VAL A 33 10.61 -15.11 0.16
C VAL A 33 10.51 -16.49 -0.44
N PHE A 34 9.68 -17.35 0.14
CA PHE A 34 9.44 -18.69 -0.40
C PHE A 34 8.04 -18.83 -0.97
N SER A 35 7.92 -19.61 -2.04
CA SER A 35 6.63 -20.02 -2.57
C SER A 35 6.05 -21.18 -1.77
N GLU A 36 4.74 -21.17 -1.54
CA GLU A 36 3.97 -22.07 -0.64
C GLU A 36 4.24 -23.58 -0.75
N ALA A 37 4.91 -24.04 -1.80
CA ALA A 37 4.87 -25.47 -2.18
C ALA A 37 5.96 -26.35 -1.58
N LYS A 38 7.07 -25.83 -1.02
CA LYS A 38 8.25 -26.67 -0.67
C LYS A 38 8.92 -26.41 0.68
N ASP A 39 8.62 -25.32 1.38
CA ASP A 39 9.48 -24.83 2.46
C ASP A 39 8.81 -24.80 3.84
N LEU A 40 8.19 -25.91 4.25
CA LEU A 40 7.54 -26.10 5.57
C LEU A 40 6.53 -25.00 5.92
N GLY A 41 6.05 -24.21 4.93
CA GLY A 41 5.09 -23.11 5.12
C GLY A 41 5.66 -21.89 5.81
N ILE A 42 6.94 -21.60 5.61
CA ILE A 42 7.60 -20.35 6.01
C ILE A 42 7.35 -19.32 4.91
N ASP A 43 6.92 -18.11 5.29
CA ASP A 43 6.64 -17.05 4.32
C ASP A 43 7.93 -16.32 3.89
N ALA A 44 8.83 -16.06 4.84
CA ALA A 44 10.15 -15.52 4.54
C ALA A 44 11.17 -15.89 5.64
N TYR A 45 12.44 -15.90 5.27
CA TYR A 45 13.50 -16.11 6.22
C TYR A 45 14.77 -15.31 5.89
N LYS A 46 15.67 -15.20 6.85
CA LYS A 46 16.97 -14.60 6.67
C LYS A 46 17.99 -15.18 7.63
N ILE A 47 19.18 -15.43 7.11
CA ILE A 47 20.38 -15.67 7.94
C ILE A 47 21.17 -14.36 8.00
N THR A 48 21.38 -13.84 9.21
CA THR A 48 22.18 -12.63 9.41
C THR A 48 23.67 -12.92 9.23
N LYS A 49 24.49 -11.87 9.08
CA LYS A 49 25.96 -12.00 8.99
C LYS A 49 26.58 -12.72 10.20
N ASN A 50 25.90 -12.70 11.34
CA ASN A 50 26.32 -13.36 12.57
C ASN A 50 25.80 -14.80 12.70
N GLY A 51 25.18 -15.34 11.63
CA GLY A 51 24.64 -16.70 11.61
C GLY A 51 23.28 -16.86 12.30
N ILE A 52 22.62 -15.77 12.73
CA ILE A 52 21.29 -15.81 13.35
C ILE A 52 20.23 -16.05 12.26
N THR A 53 19.43 -17.09 12.43
CA THR A 53 18.34 -17.45 11.54
C THR A 53 17.02 -16.82 12.01
N ILE A 54 16.46 -15.93 11.22
CA ILE A 54 15.20 -15.24 11.50
C ILE A 54 14.14 -15.76 10.53
N VAL A 55 13.00 -16.17 11.06
CA VAL A 55 11.82 -16.59 10.29
C VAL A 55 10.70 -15.59 10.47
N VAL A 56 10.05 -15.23 9.37
CA VAL A 56 8.87 -14.36 9.34
C VAL A 56 7.68 -15.17 8.88
N GLN A 57 6.57 -15.05 9.61
CA GLN A 57 5.31 -15.71 9.29
C GLN A 57 4.17 -14.72 9.34
N ALA A 58 3.41 -14.63 8.26
CA ALA A 58 2.21 -13.81 8.14
C ALA A 58 0.94 -14.67 8.30
N LYS A 59 0.04 -14.27 9.15
CA LYS A 59 -1.25 -14.96 9.36
C LYS A 59 -2.42 -14.02 9.16
N ARG A 60 -3.07 -14.14 8.00
CA ARG A 60 -4.32 -13.43 7.72
C ARG A 60 -5.48 -14.16 8.39
N VAL A 61 -5.81 -13.74 9.58
CA VAL A 61 -6.92 -14.31 10.39
C VAL A 61 -7.79 -13.20 10.98
N LYS A 62 -9.07 -13.53 11.18
CA LYS A 62 -10.06 -12.56 11.66
C LYS A 62 -9.89 -12.22 13.14
N ASP A 63 -9.55 -13.19 13.96
CA ASP A 63 -9.57 -13.06 15.42
C ASP A 63 -8.45 -13.84 16.10
N PHE A 64 -8.23 -13.50 17.38
CA PHE A 64 -7.19 -14.13 18.20
C PHE A 64 -7.40 -15.63 18.42
N LYS A 65 -8.65 -16.09 18.55
CA LYS A 65 -8.93 -17.51 18.82
C LYS A 65 -8.45 -18.38 17.67
N SER A 66 -8.76 -17.97 16.43
CA SER A 66 -8.32 -18.62 15.22
C SER A 66 -6.79 -18.58 15.10
N LEU A 67 -6.18 -17.41 15.34
CA LEU A 67 -4.72 -17.26 15.34
C LEU A 67 -4.07 -18.21 16.33
N PHE A 68 -4.50 -18.19 17.58
CA PHE A 68 -3.89 -18.98 18.66
C PHE A 68 -4.02 -20.48 18.44
N SER A 69 -5.15 -20.92 17.86
CA SER A 69 -5.33 -22.31 17.44
C SER A 69 -4.30 -22.71 16.40
N ILE A 70 -4.16 -21.95 15.32
CA ILE A 70 -3.19 -22.21 14.24
C ILE A 70 -1.76 -22.22 14.78
N LEU A 71 -1.41 -21.25 15.62
CA LEU A 71 -0.06 -21.21 16.24
C LEU A 71 0.25 -22.46 17.05
N LYS A 72 -0.74 -22.95 17.80
CA LYS A 72 -0.58 -24.13 18.67
C LYS A 72 -0.53 -25.44 17.88
N THR A 73 -1.46 -25.61 16.91
CA THR A 73 -1.62 -26.91 16.21
C THR A 73 -0.69 -27.05 15.03
N ASP A 74 -0.43 -25.98 14.30
CA ASP A 74 0.25 -26.05 13.02
C ASP A 74 1.65 -25.42 13.07
N GLU A 75 1.79 -24.21 13.63
CA GLU A 75 3.06 -23.48 13.56
C GLU A 75 4.09 -23.98 14.58
N LEU A 76 3.72 -24.15 15.83
CA LEU A 76 4.66 -24.59 16.87
C LEU A 76 5.32 -25.93 16.54
N PRO A 77 4.62 -26.97 16.03
CA PRO A 77 5.25 -28.20 15.59
C PRO A 77 6.24 -28.01 14.43
N LYS A 78 5.97 -27.06 13.52
CA LYS A 78 6.89 -26.70 12.43
C LYS A 78 8.12 -25.98 12.94
N ILE A 79 7.93 -24.95 13.76
CA ILE A 79 9.00 -24.15 14.37
C ILE A 79 9.99 -25.06 15.12
N LYS A 80 9.49 -26.03 15.87
CA LYS A 80 10.34 -26.99 16.61
C LYS A 80 11.22 -27.87 15.73
N LYS A 81 10.86 -28.05 14.47
CA LYS A 81 11.66 -28.80 13.48
C LYS A 81 12.67 -27.93 12.75
N LEU A 82 12.53 -26.61 12.85
CA LEU A 82 13.41 -25.64 12.23
C LEU A 82 14.50 -25.24 13.22
N ASN A 83 15.72 -25.12 12.75
CA ASN A 83 16.80 -24.56 13.53
C ASN A 83 16.79 -23.03 13.37
N ILE A 84 15.95 -22.35 14.15
CA ILE A 84 15.76 -20.91 14.09
C ILE A 84 16.06 -20.25 15.43
N ASP A 85 16.58 -19.04 15.36
CA ASP A 85 16.94 -18.26 16.54
C ASP A 85 15.88 -17.20 16.87
N ARG A 86 15.13 -16.73 15.88
CA ARG A 86 14.10 -15.69 16.06
C ARG A 86 12.91 -15.92 15.13
N TYR A 87 11.71 -15.85 15.68
CA TYR A 87 10.47 -15.94 14.95
C TYR A 87 9.69 -14.63 15.05
N ILE A 88 9.32 -14.05 13.90
CA ILE A 88 8.51 -12.84 13.79
C ILE A 88 7.14 -13.23 13.27
N LEU A 89 6.11 -12.94 14.05
CA LEU A 89 4.73 -13.18 13.71
C LEU A 89 4.04 -11.88 13.29
N ILE A 90 3.40 -11.89 12.13
CA ILE A 90 2.58 -10.78 11.65
C ILE A 90 1.16 -11.27 11.48
N THR A 91 0.17 -10.52 11.93
CA THR A 91 -1.23 -10.93 11.79
C THR A 91 -2.16 -9.78 11.48
N SER A 92 -3.20 -10.08 10.70
CA SER A 92 -4.30 -9.15 10.37
C SER A 92 -5.29 -8.94 11.53
N SER A 93 -5.20 -9.73 12.61
CA SER A 93 -6.10 -9.61 13.76
C SER A 93 -5.62 -8.58 14.78
N THR A 94 -6.55 -8.00 15.52
CA THR A 94 -6.24 -7.18 16.71
C THR A 94 -5.86 -8.10 17.87
N ILE A 95 -4.79 -7.75 18.59
CA ILE A 95 -4.27 -8.53 19.72
C ILE A 95 -4.11 -7.62 20.94
N SER A 96 -4.75 -7.99 22.06
CA SER A 96 -4.55 -7.31 23.34
C SER A 96 -3.20 -7.66 23.99
N LYS A 97 -2.77 -6.85 24.98
CA LYS A 97 -1.54 -7.11 25.74
C LYS A 97 -1.50 -8.52 26.34
N ASN A 98 -2.61 -8.96 26.97
CA ASN A 98 -2.68 -10.29 27.58
C ASN A 98 -2.62 -11.41 26.52
N GLN A 99 -3.16 -11.16 25.33
CA GLN A 99 -3.06 -12.12 24.22
C GLN A 99 -1.64 -12.18 23.64
N LYS A 100 -0.92 -11.05 23.54
CA LYS A 100 0.51 -11.05 23.19
C LYS A 100 1.32 -11.88 24.19
N SER A 101 1.07 -11.73 25.48
CA SER A 101 1.76 -12.54 26.52
C SER A 101 1.52 -14.04 26.35
N LYS A 102 0.29 -14.46 25.99
CA LYS A 102 -0.01 -15.88 25.73
C LYS A 102 0.73 -16.41 24.47
N ILE A 103 0.90 -15.59 23.45
CA ILE A 103 1.68 -15.98 22.27
C ILE A 103 3.17 -16.10 22.63
N LEU A 104 3.72 -15.16 23.39
CA LEU A 104 5.10 -15.23 23.88
C LEU A 104 5.34 -16.51 24.65
N GLU A 105 4.49 -16.84 25.60
CA GLU A 105 4.59 -18.09 26.40
C GLU A 105 4.49 -19.34 25.51
N LEU A 106 3.59 -19.34 24.53
CA LEU A 106 3.40 -20.46 23.61
C LEU A 106 4.63 -20.71 22.72
N LEU A 107 5.24 -19.63 22.23
CA LEU A 107 6.32 -19.67 21.24
C LEU A 107 7.73 -19.46 21.84
N ASP A 108 7.85 -19.48 23.17
CA ASP A 108 9.16 -19.46 23.84
C ASP A 108 9.98 -20.71 23.44
N PRO A 109 11.29 -20.61 23.13
CA PRO A 109 12.15 -19.41 23.14
C PRO A 109 12.24 -18.68 21.77
N TYR A 110 11.42 -19.00 20.79
CA TYR A 110 11.57 -18.52 19.41
C TYR A 110 11.13 -17.07 19.21
N VAL A 111 10.12 -16.61 19.94
CA VAL A 111 9.70 -15.20 19.93
C VAL A 111 10.39 -14.49 21.09
N ILE A 112 11.40 -13.68 20.76
CA ILE A 112 12.27 -13.09 21.78
C ILE A 112 11.60 -11.92 22.50
N ASN A 113 10.88 -11.08 21.74
CA ASN A 113 10.28 -9.84 22.24
C ASN A 113 8.82 -9.70 21.82
N SER A 114 8.05 -8.95 22.61
CA SER A 114 6.67 -8.61 22.25
C SER A 114 6.56 -7.81 20.93
N GLU A 115 7.65 -7.17 20.51
CA GLU A 115 7.75 -6.45 19.24
C GLU A 115 7.82 -7.38 18.02
N ASP A 116 8.18 -8.65 18.24
CA ASP A 116 8.17 -9.68 17.19
C ASP A 116 6.76 -10.22 16.91
N ILE A 117 5.77 -9.79 17.69
CA ILE A 117 4.35 -10.04 17.43
C ILE A 117 3.72 -8.75 16.94
N ILE A 118 3.51 -8.66 15.62
CA ILE A 118 2.99 -7.48 14.93
C ILE A 118 1.51 -7.73 14.59
N ALA A 119 0.65 -7.00 15.25
CA ALA A 119 -0.80 -7.09 15.09
C ALA A 119 -1.35 -6.00 14.16
N LYS A 120 -2.64 -6.07 13.82
CA LYS A 120 -3.37 -5.10 13.01
C LYS A 120 -3.12 -3.64 13.43
N ASP A 121 -3.12 -3.36 14.75
CA ASP A 121 -2.93 -2.00 15.24
C ASP A 121 -1.48 -1.52 15.07
N ASP A 122 -0.50 -2.43 15.19
CA ASP A 122 0.91 -2.13 14.93
C ASP A 122 1.15 -1.82 13.45
N LEU A 123 0.55 -2.61 12.54
CA LEU A 123 0.60 -2.38 11.10
C LEU A 123 0.00 -1.03 10.71
N ASN A 124 -1.19 -0.71 11.21
CA ASN A 124 -1.81 0.59 11.00
C ASN A 124 -0.92 1.74 11.50
N LYS A 125 -0.27 1.57 12.67
CA LYS A 125 0.68 2.55 13.20
C LYS A 125 1.93 2.69 12.32
N TYR A 126 2.41 1.60 11.71
CA TYR A 126 3.54 1.67 10.79
C TYR A 126 3.21 2.50 9.56
N LEU A 127 2.07 2.25 8.92
CA LEU A 127 1.63 2.98 7.72
C LEU A 127 1.42 4.49 7.93
N THR A 128 1.35 4.97 9.18
CA THR A 128 1.33 6.43 9.42
C THR A 128 2.70 7.11 9.30
N LYS A 129 3.78 6.33 9.21
CA LYS A 129 5.15 6.86 9.16
C LYS A 129 5.62 6.95 7.72
N GLU A 130 6.33 8.03 7.39
CA GLU A 130 6.82 8.33 6.05
C GLU A 130 7.54 7.16 5.38
N LYS A 131 8.42 6.48 6.12
CA LYS A 131 9.19 5.35 5.59
C LYS A 131 8.38 4.14 5.10
N TYR A 132 7.06 4.08 5.38
CA TYR A 132 6.16 3.03 4.89
C TYR A 132 5.17 3.53 3.83
N LYS A 133 5.29 4.78 3.37
CA LYS A 133 4.38 5.34 2.37
C LYS A 133 4.44 4.62 1.04
N GLU A 134 5.63 4.25 0.61
CA GLU A 134 5.81 3.47 -0.61
C GLU A 134 5.10 2.12 -0.54
N ILE A 135 5.15 1.44 0.62
CA ILE A 135 4.40 0.19 0.82
C ILE A 135 2.89 0.43 0.70
N GLU A 136 2.36 1.47 1.36
CA GLU A 136 0.94 1.80 1.28
C GLU A 136 0.50 1.99 -0.18
N LEU A 137 1.31 2.68 -1.00
CA LEU A 137 1.04 2.92 -2.42
C LEU A 137 1.11 1.65 -3.28
N ASN A 138 2.02 0.73 -2.96
CA ASN A 138 2.20 -0.53 -3.70
C ASN A 138 1.07 -1.54 -3.48
N TYR A 139 0.20 -1.33 -2.47
CA TYR A 139 -0.92 -2.21 -2.16
C TYR A 139 -2.27 -1.52 -2.38
N PRO A 140 -2.78 -1.47 -3.63
CA PRO A 140 -4.05 -0.81 -3.95
C PRO A 140 -5.24 -1.27 -3.13
N SER A 141 -5.26 -2.52 -2.68
CA SER A 141 -6.30 -3.07 -1.82
C SER A 141 -6.51 -2.28 -0.53
N LEU A 142 -5.48 -1.59 -0.04
CA LEU A 142 -5.58 -0.76 1.16
C LEU A 142 -6.42 0.50 0.93
N TRP A 143 -6.27 1.15 -0.22
CA TRP A 143 -6.90 2.44 -0.49
C TRP A 143 -8.00 2.39 -1.57
N PHE A 144 -8.01 1.36 -2.43
CA PHE A 144 -8.99 1.23 -3.51
C PHE A 144 -10.42 0.94 -3.02
N ASN A 145 -10.58 0.28 -1.88
CA ASN A 145 -11.90 -0.07 -1.32
C ASN A 145 -12.64 1.09 -0.67
N SER A 146 -12.03 2.24 -0.52
CA SER A 146 -12.72 3.50 -0.36
C SER A 146 -13.03 4.06 -1.75
N ALA A 147 -14.08 3.55 -2.42
CA ALA A 147 -14.48 4.01 -3.74
C ALA A 147 -14.57 5.55 -3.82
N ASN A 148 -14.98 6.19 -2.74
CA ASN A 148 -15.03 7.64 -2.62
C ASN A 148 -13.63 8.28 -2.52
N THR A 149 -12.67 7.63 -1.85
CA THR A 149 -11.29 8.16 -1.76
C THR A 149 -10.58 8.00 -3.08
N PHE A 150 -10.73 6.85 -3.74
CA PHE A 150 -10.16 6.61 -5.06
C PHE A 150 -10.73 7.56 -6.12
N LEU A 151 -12.06 7.71 -6.18
CA LEU A 151 -12.71 8.65 -7.10
C LEU A 151 -12.27 10.09 -6.84
N LYS A 152 -12.10 10.49 -5.59
CA LYS A 152 -11.58 11.81 -5.23
C LYS A 152 -10.14 11.98 -5.68
N GLU A 153 -9.25 11.06 -5.36
CA GLU A 153 -7.83 11.11 -5.78
C GLU A 153 -7.69 11.11 -7.31
N MET A 154 -8.44 10.24 -8.01
CA MET A 154 -8.46 10.24 -9.48
C MET A 154 -9.02 11.53 -10.06
N THR A 155 -10.08 12.07 -9.46
CA THR A 155 -10.66 13.35 -9.87
C THR A 155 -9.67 14.51 -9.67
N ASP A 156 -8.96 14.51 -8.55
CA ASP A 156 -7.95 15.54 -8.23
C ASP A 156 -6.74 15.45 -9.19
N ILE A 157 -6.27 14.25 -9.52
CA ILE A 157 -5.21 14.03 -10.52
C ILE A 157 -5.64 14.49 -11.91
N VAL A 158 -6.83 14.08 -12.37
CA VAL A 158 -7.35 14.44 -13.69
C VAL A 158 -7.61 15.94 -13.77
N ASN A 159 -8.21 16.53 -12.73
CA ASN A 159 -8.45 17.98 -12.71
C ASN A 159 -7.15 18.79 -12.69
N HIS A 160 -6.12 18.33 -11.98
CA HIS A 160 -4.82 19.00 -11.93
C HIS A 160 -4.14 18.97 -13.31
N SER A 161 -4.15 17.82 -13.97
CA SER A 161 -3.61 17.67 -15.34
C SER A 161 -4.34 18.55 -16.36
N ILE A 162 -5.69 18.54 -16.34
CA ILE A 162 -6.51 19.38 -17.22
C ILE A 162 -6.27 20.87 -16.92
N TYR A 163 -6.12 21.22 -15.64
CA TYR A 163 -5.92 22.61 -15.25
C TYR A 163 -4.55 23.13 -15.72
N GLU A 164 -3.48 22.35 -15.60
CA GLU A 164 -2.15 22.74 -16.08
C GLU A 164 -2.12 22.87 -17.61
N GLU A 165 -2.68 21.91 -18.36
CA GLU A 165 -2.79 21.99 -19.81
C GLU A 165 -3.60 23.22 -20.25
N THR A 166 -4.69 23.53 -19.56
CA THR A 166 -5.54 24.67 -19.85
C THR A 166 -4.81 26.00 -19.60
N ILE A 167 -4.03 26.10 -18.54
CA ILE A 167 -3.23 27.30 -18.25
C ILE A 167 -2.17 27.51 -19.33
N ASP A 168 -1.43 26.47 -19.72
CA ASP A 168 -0.42 26.54 -20.75
C ASP A 168 -1.01 26.96 -22.12
N GLU A 169 -2.19 26.43 -22.46
CA GLU A 169 -2.88 26.85 -23.69
C GLU A 169 -3.38 28.30 -23.61
N LEU A 170 -3.92 28.72 -22.49
CA LEU A 170 -4.35 30.11 -22.28
C LEU A 170 -3.17 31.09 -22.35
N GLU A 171 -2.01 30.73 -21.85
CA GLU A 171 -0.81 31.55 -21.97
C GLU A 171 -0.31 31.65 -23.42
N LYS A 172 -0.31 30.54 -24.17
CA LYS A 172 0.00 30.51 -25.61
C LYS A 172 -0.97 31.41 -26.40
N ILE A 173 -2.28 31.31 -26.11
CA ILE A 173 -3.31 32.16 -26.75
C ILE A 173 -3.05 33.64 -26.40
N LYS A 174 -2.79 33.99 -25.14
CA LYS A 174 -2.47 35.35 -24.74
C LYS A 174 -1.23 35.91 -25.42
N GLN A 175 -0.21 35.10 -25.59
CA GLN A 175 1.02 35.51 -26.32
C GLN A 175 0.75 35.72 -27.81
N SER A 176 -0.02 34.82 -28.46
CA SER A 176 -0.38 34.97 -29.85
C SER A 176 -1.27 36.19 -30.12
N MET A 177 -2.21 36.49 -29.18
CA MET A 177 -3.05 37.67 -29.25
C MET A 177 -2.27 39.00 -29.12
N LYS A 178 -1.13 39.05 -28.45
CA LYS A 178 -0.29 40.25 -28.39
C LYS A 178 0.25 40.68 -29.78
N ASN A 179 0.44 39.72 -30.64
CA ASN A 179 0.97 39.93 -32.00
C ASN A 179 -0.12 39.90 -33.09
N TYR A 180 -1.37 39.77 -32.67
CA TYR A 180 -2.50 39.69 -33.59
C TYR A 180 -2.89 41.11 -34.09
N VAL A 181 -2.69 41.35 -35.39
CA VAL A 181 -3.11 42.59 -36.04
C VAL A 181 -4.51 42.37 -36.62
N ILE A 182 -5.48 43.11 -36.12
CA ILE A 182 -6.83 43.06 -36.64
C ILE A 182 -6.87 43.66 -38.05
N PRO A 183 -7.25 42.89 -39.10
CA PRO A 183 -7.35 43.42 -40.46
C PRO A 183 -8.36 44.57 -40.51
N GLU A 184 -8.09 45.59 -41.35
CA GLU A 184 -8.99 46.79 -41.50
C GLU A 184 -10.43 46.46 -41.87
N ASN A 185 -10.66 45.35 -42.60
CA ASN A 185 -11.97 44.90 -43.02
C ASN A 185 -12.64 43.91 -42.02
N PHE A 186 -12.04 43.62 -40.86
CA PHE A 186 -12.57 42.66 -39.90
C PHE A 186 -14.00 42.99 -39.44
N SER A 187 -14.27 44.26 -39.17
CA SER A 187 -15.63 44.73 -38.79
C SER A 187 -16.67 44.47 -39.87
N LYS A 188 -16.30 44.57 -41.15
CA LYS A 188 -17.19 44.28 -42.30
C LYS A 188 -17.47 42.78 -42.38
N ILE A 189 -16.45 41.93 -42.12
CA ILE A 189 -16.55 40.48 -42.11
C ILE A 189 -17.50 40.02 -41.01
N ILE A 190 -17.36 40.54 -39.78
CA ILE A 190 -18.23 40.21 -38.67
C ILE A 190 -19.68 40.63 -38.91
N ASN A 191 -19.91 41.83 -39.47
CA ASN A 191 -21.26 42.28 -39.83
C ASN A 191 -21.88 41.38 -40.91
N SER A 192 -21.13 40.95 -41.91
CA SER A 192 -21.63 40.05 -42.95
C SER A 192 -21.94 38.67 -42.37
N LEU A 193 -21.14 38.15 -41.46
CA LEU A 193 -21.35 36.88 -40.76
C LEU A 193 -22.64 36.91 -39.91
N ASN A 194 -22.86 38.00 -39.19
CA ASN A 194 -24.05 38.18 -38.35
C ASN A 194 -25.32 38.25 -39.15
N ASN A 195 -25.25 38.82 -40.39
CA ASN A 195 -26.41 38.97 -41.26
C ASN A 195 -26.69 37.70 -42.07
N SER A 196 -25.68 36.99 -42.54
CA SER A 196 -25.80 35.89 -43.50
C SER A 196 -25.58 34.51 -42.93
N ARG A 197 -25.08 34.39 -41.68
CA ARG A 197 -24.73 33.14 -40.99
C ARG A 197 -23.67 32.25 -41.69
N VAL A 198 -23.23 32.60 -42.88
CA VAL A 198 -22.21 31.90 -43.67
C VAL A 198 -21.35 32.94 -44.39
N LEU A 199 -20.04 32.79 -44.30
CA LEU A 199 -19.08 33.62 -44.99
C LEU A 199 -18.11 32.74 -45.79
N LEU A 200 -18.01 32.98 -47.10
CA LEU A 200 -16.98 32.39 -47.93
C LEU A 200 -15.81 33.38 -48.01
N ILE A 201 -14.62 32.97 -47.53
CA ILE A 201 -13.40 33.74 -47.69
C ILE A 201 -12.63 33.13 -48.86
N THR A 202 -12.48 33.87 -49.93
CA THR A 202 -11.68 33.49 -51.12
C THR A 202 -10.37 34.22 -51.09
#